data_87c7a747e0814a1ded6c48f1cf8f6456
#
_entry.id   87c7a747e0814a1ded6c48f1cf8f6456
#
_cell.length_a   1.000
_cell.length_b   1.000
_cell.length_c   1.000
_cell.angle_alpha   90.00
_cell.angle_beta   90.00
_cell.angle_gamma   90.00
#
_symmetry.space_group_name_H-M   'P 1'
#
loop_
_entity.id
_entity.type
_entity.pdbx_description
1 polymer ?
#
loop_
_entity_poly.entity_id
_entity_poly.type
_entity_poly.pdbx_seq_one_letter_code
_entity_poly.pdbx_strand_id
1 'polypeptide(L)'
;LMMGANEETHGSYFGVDRERSWGISDPEKRKEMQIEVWRQRISEKGIWGTIKFYMQKLIIANDDGSFAWGWEGNFFGEYRGLHSEFAQKLQSFYYAQDNKMIYNILQSIWVSIQILVCFFAIFFDNRNKRALFIAMTLTGINLFLMIFEVRARYLFMFIPFYITAAMLGLFYMQEKVKMIKDRKCHLQ
;
A
#
# COMPACT_ATOMS: atom_id res chain seq x y z
N LEU A 1 -7.19 8.45 -12.25
CA LEU A 1 -7.31 9.75 -11.55
C LEU A 1 -8.67 9.90 -10.88
N MET A 2 -9.78 9.85 -11.65
CA MET A 2 -11.16 10.07 -11.15
C MET A 2 -11.50 9.22 -9.93
N MET A 3 -11.35 7.89 -10.00
CA MET A 3 -11.56 6.98 -8.85
C MET A 3 -10.61 7.31 -7.69
N GLY A 4 -9.34 7.60 -7.98
CA GLY A 4 -8.35 7.93 -6.96
C GLY A 4 -8.64 9.19 -6.15
N ALA A 5 -9.58 10.05 -6.57
CA ALA A 5 -10.04 11.23 -5.84
C ALA A 5 -11.43 11.05 -5.21
N ASN A 6 -12.03 9.85 -5.31
CA ASN A 6 -13.35 9.57 -4.74
C ASN A 6 -13.27 9.43 -3.22
N GLU A 7 -14.05 10.25 -2.50
CA GLU A 7 -14.05 10.27 -1.04
C GLU A 7 -14.83 9.11 -0.43
N GLU A 8 -15.94 8.72 -1.05
CA GLU A 8 -16.80 7.62 -0.58
C GLU A 8 -16.04 6.30 -0.47
N THR A 9 -15.10 6.07 -1.39
CA THR A 9 -14.30 4.85 -1.43
C THR A 9 -12.87 5.05 -0.95
N HIS A 10 -12.57 6.22 -0.39
CA HIS A 10 -11.21 6.63 -0.01
C HIS A 10 -10.18 6.46 -1.13
N GLY A 11 -10.62 6.68 -2.37
CA GLY A 11 -9.77 6.54 -3.55
C GLY A 11 -9.61 5.11 -4.07
N SER A 12 -10.38 4.15 -3.56
CA SER A 12 -10.46 2.78 -4.09
C SER A 12 -11.39 2.67 -5.29
N TYR A 13 -11.51 1.46 -5.84
CA TYR A 13 -12.41 1.17 -6.95
C TYR A 13 -13.88 1.55 -6.63
N PHE A 14 -14.52 2.22 -7.57
CA PHE A 14 -15.92 2.61 -7.48
C PHE A 14 -16.66 2.26 -8.78
N GLY A 15 -17.64 1.37 -8.69
CA GLY A 15 -18.37 0.83 -9.84
C GLY A 15 -19.07 1.90 -10.68
N VAL A 16 -19.67 2.90 -10.03
CA VAL A 16 -20.35 4.02 -10.69
C VAL A 16 -19.38 4.83 -11.55
N ASP A 17 -18.19 5.12 -11.03
CA ASP A 17 -17.15 5.83 -11.80
C ASP A 17 -16.71 5.02 -13.04
N ARG A 18 -16.62 3.69 -12.88
CA ARG A 18 -16.31 2.79 -14.00
C ARG A 18 -17.39 2.85 -15.07
N GLU A 19 -18.65 2.69 -14.68
CA GLU A 19 -19.80 2.70 -15.61
C GLU A 19 -19.89 4.04 -16.33
N ARG A 20 -19.76 5.15 -15.60
CA ARG A 20 -19.71 6.49 -16.19
C ARG A 20 -18.58 6.63 -17.22
N SER A 21 -17.41 6.08 -16.93
CA SER A 21 -16.27 6.11 -17.83
C SER A 21 -16.48 5.23 -19.07
N TRP A 22 -17.02 4.02 -18.89
CA TRP A 22 -17.28 3.09 -20.00
C TRP A 22 -18.43 3.50 -20.90
N GLY A 23 -19.38 4.27 -20.39
CA GLY A 23 -20.47 4.84 -21.18
C GLY A 23 -20.02 5.82 -22.27
N ILE A 24 -18.76 6.30 -22.19
CA ILE A 24 -18.18 7.20 -23.19
C ILE A 24 -17.28 6.41 -24.14
N SER A 25 -17.71 6.20 -25.38
CA SER A 25 -16.99 5.42 -26.39
C SER A 25 -15.72 6.13 -26.87
N ASP A 26 -15.76 7.47 -27.00
CA ASP A 26 -14.63 8.28 -27.44
C ASP A 26 -13.55 8.38 -26.35
N PRO A 27 -12.31 7.92 -26.61
CA PRO A 27 -11.23 7.93 -25.62
C PRO A 27 -10.84 9.34 -25.13
N GLU A 28 -10.84 10.35 -26.02
CA GLU A 28 -10.45 11.70 -25.64
C GLU A 28 -11.52 12.36 -24.75
N LYS A 29 -12.79 12.24 -25.12
CA LYS A 29 -13.90 12.73 -24.29
C LYS A 29 -13.95 12.02 -22.94
N ARG A 30 -13.65 10.72 -22.92
CA ARG A 30 -13.55 9.94 -21.67
C ARG A 30 -12.47 10.48 -20.76
N LYS A 31 -11.29 10.76 -21.31
CA LYS A 31 -10.16 11.34 -20.60
C LYS A 31 -10.46 12.73 -20.06
N GLU A 32 -11.07 13.59 -20.89
CA GLU A 32 -11.50 14.93 -20.48
C GLU A 32 -12.46 14.87 -19.29
N MET A 33 -13.51 14.06 -19.38
CA MET A 33 -14.47 13.85 -18.30
C MET A 33 -13.79 13.34 -17.02
N GLN A 34 -12.87 12.37 -17.12
CA GLN A 34 -12.16 11.85 -15.97
C GLN A 34 -11.29 12.91 -15.28
N ILE A 35 -10.64 13.78 -16.06
CA ILE A 35 -9.82 14.89 -15.53
C ILE A 35 -10.72 15.95 -14.89
N GLU A 36 -11.85 16.27 -15.51
CA GLU A 36 -12.78 17.26 -14.97
C GLU A 36 -13.36 16.81 -13.62
N VAL A 37 -13.85 15.57 -13.54
CA VAL A 37 -14.37 15.01 -12.28
C VAL A 37 -13.28 14.96 -11.20
N TRP A 38 -12.05 14.60 -11.58
CA TRP A 38 -10.92 14.62 -10.65
C TRP A 38 -10.65 16.05 -10.12
N ARG A 39 -10.61 17.05 -11.00
CA ARG A 39 -10.40 18.47 -10.62
C ARG A 39 -11.50 18.95 -9.68
N GLN A 40 -12.76 18.65 -10.00
CA GLN A 40 -13.90 18.99 -9.17
C GLN A 40 -13.73 18.41 -7.77
N ARG A 41 -13.50 17.10 -7.65
CA ARG A 41 -13.33 16.40 -6.35
C ARG A 41 -12.19 16.96 -5.52
N ILE A 42 -11.08 17.34 -6.16
CA ILE A 42 -9.94 17.95 -5.44
C ILE A 42 -10.25 19.39 -5.02
N SER A 43 -10.92 20.18 -5.88
CA SER A 43 -11.29 21.56 -5.55
C SER A 43 -12.30 21.64 -4.39
N GLU A 44 -13.27 20.72 -4.35
CA GLU A 44 -14.26 20.63 -3.27
C GLU A 44 -13.63 20.33 -1.90
N LYS A 45 -12.54 19.56 -1.86
CA LYS A 45 -11.80 19.25 -0.63
C LYS A 45 -10.97 20.43 -0.12
N GLY A 46 -10.57 21.35 -0.99
CA GLY A 46 -9.59 22.36 -0.69
C GLY A 46 -8.21 21.78 -0.34
N ILE A 47 -7.24 22.63 0.01
CA ILE A 47 -5.85 22.20 0.24
C ILE A 47 -5.74 21.23 1.41
N TRP A 48 -6.29 21.60 2.57
CA TRP A 48 -6.18 20.77 3.78
C TRP A 48 -6.96 19.47 3.69
N GLY A 49 -8.16 19.50 3.08
CA GLY A 49 -8.94 18.29 2.82
C GLY A 49 -8.21 17.33 1.87
N THR A 50 -7.56 17.85 0.84
CA THR A 50 -6.76 17.07 -0.10
C THR A 50 -5.55 16.41 0.58
N ILE A 51 -4.82 17.14 1.42
CA ILE A 51 -3.68 16.59 2.19
C ILE A 51 -4.18 15.48 3.11
N LYS A 52 -5.23 15.73 3.89
CA LYS A 52 -5.84 14.71 4.77
C LYS A 52 -6.26 13.47 4.01
N PHE A 53 -6.94 13.65 2.87
CA PHE A 53 -7.40 12.57 2.01
C PHE A 53 -6.23 11.73 1.48
N TYR A 54 -5.14 12.35 1.02
CA TYR A 54 -3.97 11.62 0.54
C TYR A 54 -3.24 10.88 1.67
N MET A 55 -3.17 11.46 2.87
CA MET A 55 -2.63 10.75 4.03
C MET A 55 -3.47 9.53 4.41
N GLN A 56 -4.80 9.65 4.38
CA GLN A 56 -5.69 8.50 4.58
C GLN A 56 -5.46 7.41 3.53
N LYS A 57 -5.27 7.77 2.27
CA LYS A 57 -4.95 6.81 1.20
C LYS A 57 -3.65 6.07 1.46
N LEU A 58 -2.61 6.76 1.93
CA LEU A 58 -1.35 6.10 2.30
C LEU A 58 -1.55 5.08 3.41
N ILE A 59 -2.33 5.41 4.42
CA ILE A 59 -2.66 4.49 5.51
C ILE A 59 -3.38 3.27 4.93
N ILE A 60 -4.47 3.47 4.16
CA ILE A 60 -5.25 2.39 3.56
C ILE A 60 -4.40 1.50 2.63
N ALA A 61 -3.50 2.09 1.84
CA ALA A 61 -2.61 1.33 0.97
C ALA A 61 -1.69 0.39 1.75
N ASN A 62 -1.23 0.83 2.91
CA ASN A 62 -0.23 0.15 3.71
C ASN A 62 -0.81 -0.63 4.92
N ASP A 63 -2.13 -0.56 5.17
CA ASP A 63 -2.76 -1.17 6.35
C ASP A 63 -3.09 -2.67 6.17
N ASP A 64 -3.02 -3.21 4.97
CA ASP A 64 -3.41 -4.60 4.69
C ASP A 64 -2.20 -5.48 4.35
N GLY A 65 -1.74 -6.25 5.33
CA GLY A 65 -0.66 -7.23 5.17
C GLY A 65 -1.04 -8.47 4.36
N SER A 66 -2.32 -8.65 4.02
CA SER A 66 -2.79 -9.67 3.08
C SER A 66 -2.74 -9.21 1.63
N PHE A 67 -2.44 -7.93 1.38
CA PHE A 67 -2.43 -7.33 0.03
C PHE A 67 -3.72 -7.57 -0.75
N ALA A 68 -4.85 -7.35 -0.09
CA ALA A 68 -6.22 -7.57 -0.58
C ALA A 68 -6.63 -9.05 -0.74
N TRP A 69 -5.74 -10.02 -0.53
CA TRP A 69 -6.11 -11.43 -0.61
C TRP A 69 -7.17 -11.82 0.42
N GLY A 70 -7.09 -11.28 1.63
CA GLY A 70 -8.05 -11.54 2.70
C GLY A 70 -9.48 -11.07 2.40
N TRP A 71 -9.63 -10.08 1.52
CA TRP A 71 -10.93 -9.48 1.20
C TRP A 71 -11.42 -9.84 -0.22
N GLU A 72 -10.52 -9.82 -1.19
CA GLU A 72 -10.88 -9.98 -2.61
C GLU A 72 -10.71 -11.43 -3.10
N GLY A 73 -9.89 -12.25 -2.43
CA GLY A 73 -9.58 -13.59 -2.89
C GLY A 73 -10.79 -14.53 -2.92
N ASN A 74 -11.72 -14.37 -1.98
CA ASN A 74 -12.93 -15.19 -1.92
C ASN A 74 -13.85 -14.98 -3.13
N PHE A 75 -13.91 -13.76 -3.66
CA PHE A 75 -14.70 -13.41 -4.84
C PHE A 75 -14.40 -14.31 -6.05
N PHE A 76 -13.12 -14.64 -6.28
CA PHE A 76 -12.75 -15.50 -7.42
C PHE A 76 -13.18 -16.96 -7.23
N GLY A 77 -13.21 -17.46 -5.98
CA GLY A 77 -13.71 -18.78 -5.65
C GLY A 77 -15.21 -18.90 -5.87
N GLU A 78 -15.96 -17.92 -5.43
CA GLU A 78 -17.42 -17.87 -5.61
C GLU A 78 -17.81 -17.73 -7.08
N TYR A 79 -17.10 -16.90 -7.84
CA TYR A 79 -17.45 -16.57 -9.23
C TYR A 79 -17.09 -17.69 -10.23
N ARG A 80 -15.98 -18.40 -10.02
CA ARG A 80 -15.48 -19.43 -10.96
C ARG A 80 -15.78 -20.86 -10.55
N GLY A 81 -16.20 -21.07 -9.32
CA GLY A 81 -16.31 -22.39 -8.72
C GLY A 81 -14.93 -23.04 -8.50
N LEU A 82 -14.83 -23.86 -7.47
CA LEU A 82 -13.63 -24.66 -7.21
C LEU A 82 -13.92 -26.09 -7.56
N HIS A 83 -13.20 -26.65 -8.55
CA HIS A 83 -13.47 -27.97 -9.09
C HIS A 83 -12.77 -29.10 -8.33
N SER A 84 -11.79 -28.79 -7.47
CA SER A 84 -11.06 -29.80 -6.72
C SER A 84 -11.35 -29.71 -5.22
N GLU A 85 -11.52 -30.85 -4.55
CA GLU A 85 -11.71 -30.90 -3.09
C GLU A 85 -10.54 -30.27 -2.32
N PHE A 86 -9.32 -30.41 -2.83
CA PHE A 86 -8.14 -29.77 -2.25
C PHE A 86 -8.25 -28.25 -2.32
N ALA A 87 -8.66 -27.71 -3.46
CA ALA A 87 -8.85 -26.27 -3.62
C ALA A 87 -9.96 -25.73 -2.71
N GLN A 88 -11.07 -26.49 -2.54
CA GLN A 88 -12.15 -26.15 -1.61
C GLN A 88 -11.69 -26.16 -0.16
N LYS A 89 -10.92 -27.16 0.26
CA LYS A 89 -10.32 -27.21 1.60
C LYS A 89 -9.34 -26.08 1.85
N LEU A 90 -8.50 -25.76 0.85
CA LEU A 90 -7.56 -24.64 0.94
C LEU A 90 -8.30 -23.30 1.03
N GLN A 91 -9.34 -23.09 0.22
CA GLN A 91 -10.17 -21.89 0.28
C GLN A 91 -10.86 -21.77 1.65
N SER A 92 -11.48 -22.82 2.17
CA SER A 92 -12.13 -22.81 3.48
C SER A 92 -11.13 -22.51 4.60
N PHE A 93 -9.89 -22.99 4.49
CA PHE A 93 -8.82 -22.70 5.45
C PHE A 93 -8.42 -21.22 5.43
N TYR A 94 -8.28 -20.60 4.25
CA TYR A 94 -7.85 -19.20 4.13
C TYR A 94 -8.98 -18.19 4.37
N TYR A 95 -10.22 -18.51 3.96
CA TYR A 95 -11.33 -17.56 3.93
C TYR A 95 -12.48 -17.91 4.88
N ALA A 96 -12.35 -18.95 5.70
CA ALA A 96 -13.32 -19.21 6.75
C ALA A 96 -13.46 -17.98 7.66
N GLN A 97 -14.69 -17.54 7.89
CA GLN A 97 -14.97 -16.34 8.70
C GLN A 97 -14.34 -16.38 10.09
N ASP A 98 -14.06 -17.59 10.60
CA ASP A 98 -13.45 -17.81 11.91
C ASP A 98 -11.91 -17.85 11.89
N ASN A 99 -11.27 -17.90 10.72
CA ASN A 99 -9.82 -18.10 10.65
C ASN A 99 -9.03 -16.79 10.51
N LYS A 100 -9.29 -15.85 11.44
CA LYS A 100 -8.55 -14.59 11.54
C LYS A 100 -7.07 -14.77 11.86
N MET A 101 -6.65 -15.98 12.23
CA MET A 101 -5.28 -16.24 12.67
C MET A 101 -4.26 -15.98 11.55
N ILE A 102 -4.50 -16.50 10.33
CA ILE A 102 -3.59 -16.29 9.20
C ILE A 102 -3.49 -14.81 8.84
N TYR A 103 -4.66 -14.14 8.76
CA TYR A 103 -4.71 -12.70 8.51
C TYR A 103 -3.91 -11.94 9.56
N ASN A 104 -4.10 -12.21 10.85
CA ASN A 104 -3.38 -11.56 11.93
C ASN A 104 -1.88 -11.80 11.89
N ILE A 105 -1.44 -13.00 11.50
CA ILE A 105 -0.01 -13.32 11.32
C ILE A 105 0.57 -12.47 10.17
N LEU A 106 -0.07 -12.46 9.01
CA LEU A 106 0.39 -11.68 7.85
C LEU A 106 0.42 -10.19 8.18
N GLN A 107 -0.60 -9.70 8.86
CA GLN A 107 -0.68 -8.31 9.31
C GLN A 107 0.46 -7.97 10.29
N SER A 108 0.74 -8.84 11.24
CA SER A 108 1.83 -8.64 12.22
C SER A 108 3.20 -8.62 11.54
N ILE A 109 3.43 -9.49 10.58
CA ILE A 109 4.67 -9.51 9.79
C ILE A 109 4.79 -8.21 8.99
N TRP A 110 3.71 -7.78 8.33
CA TRP A 110 3.71 -6.56 7.53
C TRP A 110 3.97 -5.30 8.37
N VAL A 111 3.30 -5.16 9.50
CA VAL A 111 3.53 -4.05 10.44
C VAL A 111 4.98 -4.04 10.94
N SER A 112 5.55 -5.22 11.24
CA SER A 112 6.96 -5.33 11.66
C SER A 112 7.91 -4.84 10.55
N ILE A 113 7.66 -5.21 9.30
CA ILE A 113 8.42 -4.71 8.15
C ILE A 113 8.32 -3.19 8.05
N GLN A 114 7.12 -2.62 8.20
CA GLN A 114 6.93 -1.17 8.11
C GLN A 114 7.65 -0.41 9.22
N ILE A 115 7.64 -0.93 10.45
CA ILE A 115 8.41 -0.35 11.56
C ILE A 115 9.90 -0.31 11.22
N LEU A 116 10.45 -1.38 10.65
CA LEU A 116 11.84 -1.42 10.22
C LEU A 116 12.14 -0.48 9.06
N VAL A 117 11.19 -0.28 8.13
CA VAL A 117 11.27 0.72 7.06
C VAL A 117 11.29 2.14 7.63
N CYS A 118 10.57 2.41 8.74
CA CYS A 118 10.69 3.69 9.42
C CYS A 118 12.12 3.94 9.95
N PHE A 119 12.79 2.91 10.52
CA PHE A 119 14.21 3.04 10.90
C PHE A 119 15.10 3.28 9.69
N PHE A 120 14.85 2.61 8.56
CA PHE A 120 15.54 2.91 7.32
C PHE A 120 15.37 4.38 6.91
N ALA A 121 14.17 4.92 6.96
CA ALA A 121 13.89 6.32 6.61
C ALA A 121 14.57 7.32 7.56
N ILE A 122 14.66 7.00 8.86
CA ILE A 122 15.30 7.86 9.88
C ILE A 122 16.83 7.88 9.74
N PHE A 123 17.44 6.72 9.47
CA PHE A 123 18.89 6.55 9.47
C PHE A 123 19.50 6.46 8.07
N PHE A 124 18.69 6.70 7.06
CA PHE A 124 19.08 6.64 5.66
C PHE A 124 20.26 7.56 5.33
N ASP A 125 21.28 6.99 4.66
CA ASP A 125 22.40 7.74 4.11
C ASP A 125 22.19 7.93 2.60
N ASN A 126 21.97 9.15 2.18
CA ASN A 126 21.77 9.52 0.76
C ASN A 126 23.01 9.33 -0.12
N ARG A 127 24.20 9.15 0.46
CA ARG A 127 25.44 8.85 -0.27
C ARG A 127 25.45 7.40 -0.78
N ASN A 128 24.71 6.51 -0.15
CA ASN A 128 24.57 5.14 -0.60
C ASN A 128 23.58 5.07 -1.77
N LYS A 129 24.08 4.95 -2.99
CA LYS A 129 23.27 4.92 -4.22
C LYS A 129 22.24 3.78 -4.22
N ARG A 130 22.53 2.62 -3.62
CA ARG A 130 21.59 1.49 -3.52
C ARG A 130 20.45 1.81 -2.57
N ALA A 131 20.77 2.37 -1.41
CA ALA A 131 19.76 2.81 -0.45
C ALA A 131 18.91 3.94 -1.03
N LEU A 132 19.50 4.88 -1.74
CA LEU A 132 18.78 5.94 -2.45
C LEU A 132 17.80 5.38 -3.48
N PHE A 133 18.22 4.41 -4.29
CA PHE A 133 17.35 3.76 -5.26
C PHE A 133 16.12 3.10 -4.60
N ILE A 134 16.33 2.39 -3.48
CA ILE A 134 15.24 1.77 -2.71
C ILE A 134 14.29 2.83 -2.15
N ALA A 135 14.83 3.89 -1.54
CA ALA A 135 14.05 4.99 -1.01
C ALA A 135 13.20 5.67 -2.10
N MET A 136 13.78 5.96 -3.26
CA MET A 136 13.06 6.55 -4.39
C MET A 136 11.96 5.62 -4.92
N THR A 137 12.22 4.32 -5.00
CA THR A 137 11.22 3.33 -5.45
C THR A 137 10.03 3.29 -4.50
N LEU A 138 10.28 3.19 -3.18
CA LEU A 138 9.21 3.17 -2.18
C LEU A 138 8.44 4.48 -2.13
N THR A 139 9.13 5.61 -2.22
CA THR A 139 8.48 6.93 -2.30
C THR A 139 7.64 7.03 -3.57
N GLY A 140 8.16 6.62 -4.71
CA GLY A 140 7.48 6.69 -6.00
C GLY A 140 6.18 5.89 -6.03
N ILE A 141 6.18 4.64 -5.53
CA ILE A 141 4.95 3.84 -5.49
C ILE A 141 3.91 4.44 -4.53
N ASN A 142 4.33 4.93 -3.36
CA ASN A 142 3.40 5.55 -2.44
C ASN A 142 2.79 6.85 -3.01
N LEU A 143 3.59 7.70 -3.66
CA LEU A 143 3.09 8.89 -4.37
C LEU A 143 2.14 8.51 -5.51
N PHE A 144 2.44 7.46 -6.25
CA PHE A 144 1.55 6.94 -7.29
C PHE A 144 0.18 6.56 -6.71
N LEU A 145 0.15 5.80 -5.61
CA LEU A 145 -1.08 5.39 -4.95
C LEU A 145 -1.86 6.56 -4.32
N MET A 146 -1.18 7.65 -3.95
CA MET A 146 -1.89 8.86 -3.51
C MET A 146 -2.73 9.48 -4.63
N ILE A 147 -2.22 9.49 -5.85
CA ILE A 147 -2.86 10.16 -6.99
C ILE A 147 -3.88 9.24 -7.68
N PHE A 148 -3.53 7.98 -7.86
CA PHE A 148 -4.35 7.00 -8.58
C PHE A 148 -5.23 6.18 -7.62
N GLU A 149 -5.90 5.16 -8.15
CA GLU A 149 -6.68 4.21 -7.35
C GLU A 149 -5.78 3.54 -6.29
N VAL A 150 -6.25 3.52 -5.05
CA VAL A 150 -5.52 2.91 -3.95
C VAL A 150 -6.03 1.48 -3.72
N ARG A 151 -5.09 0.52 -3.72
CA ARG A 151 -5.31 -0.86 -3.29
C ARG A 151 -4.01 -1.46 -2.78
N ALA A 152 -4.07 -2.15 -1.65
CA ALA A 152 -2.91 -2.81 -1.06
C ALA A 152 -2.24 -3.81 -2.02
N ARG A 153 -3.00 -4.48 -2.90
CA ARG A 153 -2.46 -5.42 -3.89
C ARG A 153 -1.42 -4.81 -4.84
N TYR A 154 -1.43 -3.51 -5.05
CA TYR A 154 -0.42 -2.86 -5.90
C TYR A 154 0.95 -2.81 -5.22
N LEU A 155 1.00 -2.88 -3.88
CA LEU A 155 2.25 -2.95 -3.13
C LEU A 155 2.91 -4.34 -3.21
N PHE A 156 2.16 -5.38 -3.57
CA PHE A 156 2.67 -6.75 -3.61
C PHE A 156 3.94 -6.88 -4.46
N MET A 157 3.99 -6.23 -5.62
CA MET A 157 5.16 -6.24 -6.49
C MET A 157 6.38 -5.52 -5.89
N PHE A 158 6.17 -4.67 -4.89
CA PHE A 158 7.21 -3.89 -4.23
C PHE A 158 7.65 -4.49 -2.89
N ILE A 159 7.07 -5.61 -2.46
CA ILE A 159 7.48 -6.32 -1.22
C ILE A 159 8.98 -6.52 -1.13
N PRO A 160 9.71 -6.95 -2.19
CA PRO A 160 11.17 -7.11 -2.10
C PRO A 160 11.90 -5.81 -1.71
N PHE A 161 11.41 -4.65 -2.16
CA PHE A 161 11.96 -3.36 -1.78
C PHE A 161 11.67 -3.00 -0.32
N TYR A 162 10.45 -3.29 0.16
CA TYR A 162 10.09 -3.12 1.57
C TYR A 162 10.94 -4.00 2.49
N ILE A 163 11.13 -5.27 2.14
CA ILE A 163 11.98 -6.20 2.91
C ILE A 163 13.43 -5.70 2.91
N THR A 164 13.95 -5.30 1.76
CA THR A 164 15.34 -4.79 1.67
C THR A 164 15.51 -3.51 2.49
N ALA A 165 14.55 -2.58 2.43
CA ALA A 165 14.56 -1.37 3.25
C ALA A 165 14.49 -1.72 4.74
N ALA A 166 13.66 -2.68 5.15
CA ALA A 166 13.56 -3.13 6.52
C ALA A 166 14.87 -3.73 7.03
N MET A 167 15.54 -4.56 6.23
CA MET A 167 16.87 -5.12 6.56
C MET A 167 17.92 -4.04 6.71
N LEU A 168 17.97 -3.04 5.81
CA LEU A 168 18.86 -1.90 5.94
C LEU A 168 18.54 -1.05 7.17
N GLY A 169 17.25 -0.86 7.47
CA GLY A 169 16.81 -0.15 8.66
C GLY A 169 17.29 -0.82 9.94
N LEU A 170 17.15 -2.13 10.03
CA LEU A 170 17.66 -2.93 11.15
C LEU A 170 19.18 -2.79 11.28
N PHE A 171 19.90 -2.90 10.18
CA PHE A 171 21.37 -2.74 10.14
C PHE A 171 21.80 -1.36 10.63
N TYR A 172 21.22 -0.29 10.11
CA TYR A 172 21.55 1.09 10.53
C TYR A 172 21.22 1.35 11.99
N MET A 173 20.10 0.80 12.49
CA MET A 173 19.74 0.87 13.90
C MET A 173 20.81 0.19 14.78
N GLN A 174 21.24 -1.01 14.41
CA GLN A 174 22.29 -1.73 15.15
C GLN A 174 23.62 -0.99 15.19
N GLU A 175 24.05 -0.42 14.07
CA GLU A 175 25.27 0.41 14.02
C GLU A 175 25.16 1.64 14.92
N LYS A 176 24.02 2.31 14.95
CA LYS A 176 23.78 3.47 15.83
C LYS A 176 23.82 3.08 17.31
N VAL A 177 23.19 1.99 17.67
CA VAL A 177 23.22 1.47 19.05
C VAL A 177 24.65 1.14 19.47
N LYS A 178 25.43 0.49 18.61
CA LYS A 178 26.85 0.18 18.86
C LYS A 178 27.67 1.45 19.09
N MET A 179 27.54 2.44 18.22
CA MET A 179 28.28 3.71 18.36
C MET A 179 27.95 4.44 19.69
N ILE A 180 26.67 4.40 20.13
CA ILE A 180 26.26 5.01 21.39
C ILE A 180 26.89 4.27 22.59
N LYS A 181 26.95 2.94 22.53
CA LYS A 181 27.56 2.11 23.56
C LYS A 181 29.06 2.37 23.68
N ASP A 182 29.76 2.41 22.55
CA ASP A 182 31.19 2.65 22.50
C ASP A 182 31.55 4.04 23.04
N ARG A 183 30.77 5.09 22.73
CA ARG A 183 30.94 6.43 23.29
C ARG A 183 30.78 6.46 24.82
N LYS A 184 29.84 5.71 25.39
CA LYS A 184 29.66 5.64 26.83
C LYS A 184 30.83 4.96 27.53
N CYS A 185 31.44 3.94 26.92
CA CYS A 185 32.62 3.28 27.47
C CYS A 185 33.88 4.15 27.46
N HIS A 186 33.98 5.14 26.60
CA HIS A 186 35.10 6.08 26.54
C HIS A 186 34.97 7.28 27.48
N LEU A 187 33.79 7.47 28.10
CA LEU A 187 33.49 8.56 29.05
C LEU A 187 33.55 8.13 30.51
N GLN A 188 33.75 6.83 30.77
CA GLN A 188 34.02 6.25 32.06
C GLN A 188 35.54 5.97 32.24
#